data_89e2f8a1fb1b1e508abf0410005d1feb
#
_entry.id   89e2f8a1fb1b1e508abf0410005d1feb
#
_cell.length_a   1.000
_cell.length_b   1.000
_cell.length_c   1.000
_cell.angle_alpha   90.00
_cell.angle_beta   90.00
_cell.angle_gamma   90.00
#
_symmetry.space_group_name_H-M   'P 1'
#
loop_
_entity.id
_entity.type
_entity.pdbx_description
1 polymer ?
#
loop_
_entity_poly.entity_id
_entity_poly.type
_entity_poly.pdbx_seq_one_letter_code
_entity_poly.pdbx_strand_id
1 'polypeptide(L)'
;CRQWVDSVLNKMSLKERIGQLFIYTIAPQQDKANRDLLRKVVDDYKVGGLLFSGGLMENQVALTNEAQKMADIPLMITFDGEWGLSMRLRGTPVFPRNMVLGCIQNDSLLYEYGREMARQCRELGVQVNFAPVADVNINPKNPVINTRSFGESPVNVADKVIAYARGLEDGGVLSVSKHFPGHGDTDVDSHHSLPKLSFSRARLDSVELYPFRKAIQAGLSGMMVGHLEVPVLEPKRGVPSSLSRKVVHDLLTQEMQFKGLVFTDALAMKGVSANNTSICLQALQAGHDLLLVPRRIKEEVEAILDAVKNGELTEAEIEAKCRKVLTYKYALGLSKKPFVRLSGLGNRINTAHTRDLIRRLNQEAITVLRNKNNVLPLDADTREVAVLNVGDAKEVQPFLKELSGYINSAGTKGSPTVFQLKKDLQPAARKLLRDSLSQYKRILVCVTEHRLAPYQPFFAEFTHDVPAVYLLFIPGKQMLQIRRAVSAADAVVLAHSSIDDVQCRTAKILYGDATADGRLSASISNLFATGTGQVITPKTPLHFVPDEYGVNSRLLTRIDEIAKEGIKEGAYPGCQIVILKDGKEMYNKVFGTHTWPGASANRLSASVTPGATLPVSPTDVY
;
A
#
# COMPACT_ATOMS: atom_id res chain seq x y z
N CYS A 1 -20.30 10.03 23.76
CA CYS A 1 -18.88 9.90 24.02
C CYS A 1 -18.52 10.38 25.44
N ARG A 2 -18.67 11.69 25.77
CA ARG A 2 -18.24 12.27 27.06
C ARG A 2 -18.82 11.51 28.26
N GLN A 3 -20.11 11.24 28.28
CA GLN A 3 -20.78 10.52 29.39
C GLN A 3 -20.18 9.12 29.64
N TRP A 4 -19.89 8.37 28.56
CA TRP A 4 -19.28 7.06 28.70
C TRP A 4 -17.84 7.15 29.25
N VAL A 5 -17.04 8.08 28.69
CA VAL A 5 -15.66 8.32 29.13
C VAL A 5 -15.61 8.72 30.61
N ASP A 6 -16.44 9.68 31.03
CA ASP A 6 -16.53 10.13 32.42
C ASP A 6 -16.99 8.99 33.35
N SER A 7 -18.00 8.21 32.92
CA SER A 7 -18.48 7.06 33.70
C SER A 7 -17.40 5.97 33.91
N VAL A 8 -16.53 5.76 32.92
CA VAL A 8 -15.42 4.80 33.02
C VAL A 8 -14.31 5.36 33.91
N LEU A 9 -13.84 6.58 33.65
CA LEU A 9 -12.75 7.24 34.39
C LEU A 9 -13.05 7.38 35.89
N ASN A 10 -14.28 7.74 36.27
CA ASN A 10 -14.67 7.94 37.65
C ASN A 10 -14.61 6.66 38.51
N LYS A 11 -14.59 5.49 37.85
CA LYS A 11 -14.49 4.18 38.52
C LYS A 11 -13.07 3.64 38.58
N MET A 12 -12.12 4.29 37.88
CA MET A 12 -10.76 3.81 37.74
C MET A 12 -9.84 4.36 38.81
N SER A 13 -9.06 3.49 39.43
CA SER A 13 -7.90 3.84 40.21
C SER A 13 -6.78 4.45 39.34
N LEU A 14 -5.83 5.14 39.94
CA LEU A 14 -4.66 5.65 39.24
C LEU A 14 -3.90 4.55 38.50
N LYS A 15 -3.71 3.36 39.15
CA LYS A 15 -3.06 2.20 38.52
C LYS A 15 -3.77 1.72 37.28
N GLU A 16 -5.09 1.67 37.29
CA GLU A 16 -5.89 1.29 36.11
C GLU A 16 -5.82 2.32 35.00
N ARG A 17 -5.83 3.63 35.32
CA ARG A 17 -5.61 4.71 34.33
C ARG A 17 -4.24 4.59 33.67
N ILE A 18 -3.18 4.29 34.45
CA ILE A 18 -1.83 4.03 33.91
C ILE A 18 -1.86 2.78 33.01
N GLY A 19 -2.52 1.70 33.42
CA GLY A 19 -2.65 0.47 32.64
C GLY A 19 -3.23 0.72 31.24
N GLN A 20 -4.21 1.64 31.13
CA GLN A 20 -4.83 1.98 29.83
C GLN A 20 -3.86 2.63 28.83
N LEU A 21 -2.70 3.10 29.27
CA LEU A 21 -1.69 3.68 28.40
C LEU A 21 -0.74 2.63 27.80
N PHE A 22 -0.89 1.36 28.17
CA PHE A 22 -0.05 0.26 27.66
C PHE A 22 -0.74 -0.58 26.60
N ILE A 23 0.03 -0.93 25.56
CA ILE A 23 -0.31 -1.98 24.59
C ILE A 23 0.71 -3.10 24.74
N TYR A 24 0.22 -4.29 25.11
CA TYR A 24 1.07 -5.45 25.39
C TYR A 24 1.04 -6.46 24.24
N THR A 25 2.17 -7.10 23.95
CA THR A 25 2.26 -8.10 22.88
C THR A 25 1.89 -9.49 23.38
N ILE A 26 0.97 -10.14 22.65
CA ILE A 26 0.55 -11.52 22.88
C ILE A 26 0.80 -12.35 21.62
N ALA A 27 1.36 -13.54 21.77
CA ALA A 27 1.46 -14.49 20.70
C ALA A 27 0.08 -15.12 20.40
N PRO A 28 -0.34 -15.31 19.14
CA PRO A 28 -1.59 -15.98 18.81
C PRO A 28 -1.45 -17.50 18.94
N GLN A 29 -1.21 -17.95 20.19
CA GLN A 29 -1.03 -19.33 20.61
C GLN A 29 -1.97 -19.62 21.78
N GLN A 30 -2.64 -20.77 21.77
CA GLN A 30 -3.66 -21.11 22.76
C GLN A 30 -3.11 -22.02 23.89
N ASP A 31 -1.80 -22.05 24.11
CA ASP A 31 -1.20 -22.78 25.22
C ASP A 31 -1.46 -22.09 26.57
N LYS A 32 -1.25 -22.85 27.66
CA LYS A 32 -1.53 -22.39 29.01
C LYS A 32 -0.69 -21.17 29.40
N ALA A 33 0.60 -21.17 29.09
CA ALA A 33 1.49 -20.09 29.47
C ALA A 33 1.07 -18.76 28.84
N ASN A 34 0.70 -18.76 27.56
CA ASN A 34 0.23 -17.59 26.85
C ASN A 34 -1.12 -17.08 27.36
N ARG A 35 -2.06 -17.98 27.72
CA ARG A 35 -3.34 -17.62 28.36
C ARG A 35 -3.14 -17.06 29.77
N ASP A 36 -2.22 -17.62 30.57
CA ASP A 36 -1.91 -17.09 31.88
C ASP A 36 -1.28 -15.70 31.78
N LEU A 37 -0.42 -15.48 30.79
CA LEU A 37 0.12 -14.14 30.48
C LEU A 37 -0.99 -13.17 30.05
N LEU A 38 -1.89 -13.60 29.13
CA LEU A 38 -3.03 -12.80 28.70
C LEU A 38 -3.89 -12.37 29.88
N ARG A 39 -4.25 -13.32 30.76
CA ARG A 39 -5.02 -13.03 31.99
C ARG A 39 -4.29 -12.02 32.87
N LYS A 40 -3.02 -12.23 33.12
CA LYS A 40 -2.20 -11.34 33.93
C LYS A 40 -2.20 -9.90 33.41
N VAL A 41 -1.98 -9.71 32.10
CA VAL A 41 -1.91 -8.34 31.55
C VAL A 41 -3.27 -7.65 31.51
N VAL A 42 -4.34 -8.40 31.30
CA VAL A 42 -5.71 -7.88 31.27
C VAL A 42 -6.25 -7.61 32.68
N ASP A 43 -6.10 -8.56 33.60
CA ASP A 43 -6.71 -8.47 34.94
C ASP A 43 -5.86 -7.70 35.95
N ASP A 44 -4.53 -7.94 36.00
CA ASP A 44 -3.67 -7.32 37.03
C ASP A 44 -3.21 -5.93 36.63
N TYR A 45 -2.96 -5.71 35.33
CA TYR A 45 -2.42 -4.42 34.84
C TYR A 45 -3.44 -3.59 34.10
N LYS A 46 -4.63 -4.12 33.77
CA LYS A 46 -5.70 -3.42 33.06
C LYS A 46 -5.19 -2.70 31.82
N VAL A 47 -4.36 -3.39 30.98
CA VAL A 47 -3.75 -2.78 29.79
C VAL A 47 -4.79 -2.19 28.85
N GLY A 48 -4.44 -1.10 28.19
CA GLY A 48 -5.33 -0.40 27.24
C GLY A 48 -5.57 -1.15 25.96
N GLY A 49 -4.60 -1.99 25.55
CA GLY A 49 -4.72 -2.75 24.31
C GLY A 49 -3.74 -3.91 24.20
N LEU A 50 -3.92 -4.67 23.13
CA LEU A 50 -3.07 -5.81 22.77
C LEU A 50 -2.55 -5.67 21.36
N LEU A 51 -1.30 -6.08 21.14
CA LEU A 51 -0.69 -6.29 19.84
C LEU A 51 -0.45 -7.79 19.65
N PHE A 52 -1.05 -8.38 18.62
CA PHE A 52 -0.78 -9.77 18.29
C PHE A 52 0.45 -9.92 17.39
N SER A 53 1.37 -10.79 17.77
CA SER A 53 2.51 -11.20 16.94
C SER A 53 2.06 -12.17 15.83
N GLY A 54 3.01 -12.71 15.04
CA GLY A 54 2.69 -13.61 13.93
C GLY A 54 2.13 -14.98 14.34
N GLY A 55 1.14 -15.48 13.59
CA GLY A 55 0.52 -16.78 13.87
C GLY A 55 -0.65 -17.15 12.95
N LEU A 56 -1.67 -17.82 13.51
CA LEU A 56 -2.92 -18.16 12.84
C LEU A 56 -4.01 -17.17 13.20
N MET A 57 -4.82 -16.77 12.22
CA MET A 57 -5.90 -15.79 12.42
C MET A 57 -6.97 -16.31 13.38
N GLU A 58 -7.29 -17.61 13.35
CA GLU A 58 -8.28 -18.24 14.23
C GLU A 58 -7.85 -18.16 15.70
N ASN A 59 -6.56 -18.37 15.97
CA ASN A 59 -6.01 -18.26 17.31
C ASN A 59 -6.04 -16.83 17.82
N GLN A 60 -5.68 -15.86 16.96
CA GLN A 60 -5.75 -14.44 17.31
C GLN A 60 -7.19 -14.05 17.66
N VAL A 61 -8.17 -14.43 16.84
CA VAL A 61 -9.59 -14.10 17.10
C VAL A 61 -10.10 -14.78 18.39
N ALA A 62 -9.73 -16.04 18.63
CA ALA A 62 -10.10 -16.73 19.86
C ALA A 62 -9.58 -16.01 21.11
N LEU A 63 -8.29 -15.61 21.09
CA LEU A 63 -7.68 -14.86 22.20
C LEU A 63 -8.22 -13.43 22.31
N THR A 64 -8.55 -12.77 21.19
CA THR A 64 -9.23 -11.48 21.20
C THR A 64 -10.57 -11.57 21.92
N ASN A 65 -11.41 -12.57 21.59
CA ASN A 65 -12.70 -12.76 22.25
C ASN A 65 -12.54 -13.10 23.75
N GLU A 66 -11.56 -13.95 24.10
CA GLU A 66 -11.25 -14.29 25.49
C GLU A 66 -10.81 -13.04 26.28
N ALA A 67 -9.91 -12.23 25.72
CA ALA A 67 -9.44 -10.98 26.31
C ALA A 67 -10.56 -9.96 26.51
N GLN A 68 -11.40 -9.73 25.47
CA GLN A 68 -12.52 -8.80 25.55
C GLN A 68 -13.58 -9.23 26.57
N LYS A 69 -13.78 -10.54 26.75
CA LYS A 69 -14.69 -11.06 27.77
C LYS A 69 -14.19 -10.80 29.18
N MET A 70 -12.88 -10.98 29.43
CA MET A 70 -12.24 -10.73 30.74
C MET A 70 -12.16 -9.25 31.07
N ALA A 71 -11.83 -8.42 30.10
CA ALA A 71 -11.54 -7.00 30.32
C ALA A 71 -12.77 -6.23 30.86
N ASP A 72 -12.60 -5.51 31.96
CA ASP A 72 -13.62 -4.58 32.47
C ASP A 72 -13.78 -3.39 31.52
N ILE A 73 -12.66 -2.86 31.03
CA ILE A 73 -12.58 -1.82 30.03
C ILE A 73 -12.16 -2.44 28.71
N PRO A 74 -12.94 -2.29 27.63
CA PRO A 74 -12.67 -2.93 26.34
C PRO A 74 -11.26 -2.62 25.83
N LEU A 75 -10.58 -3.65 25.34
CA LEU A 75 -9.21 -3.57 24.84
C LEU A 75 -9.16 -3.03 23.40
N MET A 76 -8.21 -2.17 23.13
CA MET A 76 -7.84 -1.75 21.79
C MET A 76 -6.96 -2.85 21.18
N ILE A 77 -7.45 -3.59 20.20
CA ILE A 77 -6.66 -4.59 19.49
C ILE A 77 -5.93 -3.90 18.35
N THR A 78 -4.62 -4.07 18.33
CA THR A 78 -3.74 -3.43 17.35
C THR A 78 -3.02 -4.48 16.49
N PHE A 79 -2.57 -4.09 15.31
CA PHE A 79 -1.98 -4.99 14.34
C PHE A 79 -0.94 -4.30 13.47
N ASP A 80 0.11 -5.03 13.06
CA ASP A 80 1.08 -4.61 12.05
C ASP A 80 0.68 -5.20 10.70
N GLY A 81 -0.09 -4.49 9.92
CA GLY A 81 -0.55 -4.90 8.60
C GLY A 81 -0.12 -3.93 7.49
N GLU A 82 1.18 -3.63 7.38
CA GLU A 82 1.71 -2.64 6.44
C GLU A 82 1.41 -2.97 4.97
N TRP A 83 1.45 -4.26 4.63
CA TRP A 83 1.08 -4.80 3.31
C TRP A 83 0.05 -5.92 3.43
N GLY A 84 -0.87 -5.79 4.35
CA GLY A 84 -1.95 -6.75 4.58
C GLY A 84 -1.72 -7.69 5.76
N LEU A 85 -2.72 -8.50 6.03
CA LEU A 85 -2.71 -9.45 7.14
C LEU A 85 -1.58 -10.49 7.02
N SER A 86 -1.17 -10.82 5.79
CA SER A 86 -0.10 -11.78 5.50
C SER A 86 1.26 -11.38 6.05
N MET A 87 1.43 -10.12 6.46
CA MET A 87 2.61 -9.68 7.20
C MET A 87 2.79 -10.49 8.50
N ARG A 88 1.72 -10.85 9.16
CA ARG A 88 1.71 -11.51 10.47
C ARG A 88 0.94 -12.82 10.50
N LEU A 89 -0.11 -12.98 9.71
CA LEU A 89 -1.04 -14.09 9.80
C LEU A 89 -0.95 -15.00 8.57
N ARG A 90 -0.68 -16.28 8.82
CA ARG A 90 -0.60 -17.31 7.78
C ARG A 90 -1.97 -17.62 7.20
N GLY A 91 -2.02 -17.97 5.92
CA GLY A 91 -3.26 -18.35 5.22
C GLY A 91 -4.16 -17.16 4.85
N THR A 92 -3.68 -15.94 4.97
CA THR A 92 -4.39 -14.72 4.56
C THR A 92 -3.95 -14.24 3.17
N PRO A 93 -4.79 -13.43 2.48
CA PRO A 93 -4.44 -12.88 1.17
C PRO A 93 -3.14 -12.08 1.19
N VAL A 94 -2.32 -12.24 0.14
CA VAL A 94 -1.04 -11.54 0.00
C VAL A 94 -1.20 -10.36 -0.95
N PHE A 95 -1.08 -9.16 -0.41
CA PHE A 95 -1.05 -7.91 -1.20
C PHE A 95 0.35 -7.56 -1.67
N PRO A 96 0.50 -6.75 -2.72
CA PRO A 96 1.80 -6.23 -3.14
C PRO A 96 2.49 -5.45 -2.01
N ARG A 97 3.82 -5.41 -2.03
CA ARG A 97 4.59 -4.56 -1.11
C ARG A 97 4.37 -3.08 -1.42
N ASN A 98 4.52 -2.23 -0.41
CA ASN A 98 4.28 -0.79 -0.56
C ASN A 98 5.12 -0.15 -1.66
N MET A 99 6.37 -0.60 -1.86
CA MET A 99 7.23 -0.12 -2.96
C MET A 99 6.62 -0.40 -4.34
N VAL A 100 5.88 -1.50 -4.51
CA VAL A 100 5.13 -1.81 -5.75
C VAL A 100 3.86 -0.95 -5.83
N LEU A 101 3.15 -0.81 -4.71
CA LEU A 101 1.96 0.06 -4.61
C LEU A 101 2.30 1.52 -4.92
N GLY A 102 3.51 1.97 -4.57
CA GLY A 102 4.01 3.31 -4.90
C GLY A 102 4.16 3.58 -6.40
N CYS A 103 4.17 2.55 -7.24
CA CYS A 103 4.20 2.69 -8.70
C CYS A 103 2.83 3.04 -9.31
N ILE A 104 1.73 2.79 -8.60
CA ILE A 104 0.36 3.00 -9.05
C ILE A 104 0.08 4.52 -9.12
N GLN A 105 -0.53 4.98 -10.21
CA GLN A 105 -0.87 6.40 -10.38
C GLN A 105 -2.29 6.73 -9.90
N ASN A 106 -3.17 5.74 -9.84
CA ASN A 106 -4.54 5.90 -9.38
C ASN A 106 -4.65 5.76 -7.85
N ASP A 107 -4.62 6.86 -7.12
CA ASP A 107 -4.72 6.88 -5.65
C ASP A 107 -6.08 6.39 -5.12
N SER A 108 -7.15 6.43 -5.94
CA SER A 108 -8.43 5.86 -5.56
C SER A 108 -8.34 4.35 -5.32
N LEU A 109 -7.43 3.65 -6.02
CA LEU A 109 -7.18 2.22 -5.81
C LEU A 109 -6.47 1.97 -4.48
N LEU A 110 -5.61 2.89 -4.04
CA LEU A 110 -4.96 2.84 -2.71
C LEU A 110 -5.98 3.10 -1.59
N TYR A 111 -6.93 4.02 -1.82
CA TYR A 111 -8.04 4.24 -0.89
C TYR A 111 -8.91 2.97 -0.77
N GLU A 112 -9.28 2.35 -1.90
CA GLU A 112 -10.02 1.07 -1.91
C GLU A 112 -9.26 -0.03 -1.16
N TYR A 113 -7.93 -0.09 -1.34
CA TYR A 113 -7.08 -1.00 -0.57
C TYR A 113 -7.13 -0.72 0.93
N GLY A 114 -7.08 0.54 1.34
CA GLY A 114 -7.27 0.93 2.75
C GLY A 114 -8.63 0.49 3.31
N ARG A 115 -9.71 0.66 2.53
CA ARG A 115 -11.07 0.20 2.88
C ARG A 115 -11.13 -1.31 3.07
N GLU A 116 -10.50 -2.08 2.16
CA GLU A 116 -10.45 -3.55 2.26
C GLU A 116 -9.64 -3.99 3.48
N MET A 117 -8.51 -3.32 3.76
CA MET A 117 -7.73 -3.60 4.97
C MET A 117 -8.51 -3.32 6.24
N ALA A 118 -9.29 -2.24 6.29
CA ALA A 118 -10.18 -1.96 7.42
C ALA A 118 -11.23 -3.05 7.60
N ARG A 119 -11.83 -3.51 6.48
CA ARG A 119 -12.80 -4.63 6.53
C ARG A 119 -12.17 -5.89 7.11
N GLN A 120 -10.98 -6.27 6.63
CA GLN A 120 -10.26 -7.44 7.12
C GLN A 120 -9.85 -7.30 8.60
N CYS A 121 -9.35 -6.13 9.02
CA CYS A 121 -9.04 -5.83 10.41
C CYS A 121 -10.27 -6.00 11.31
N ARG A 122 -11.42 -5.49 10.91
CA ARG A 122 -12.67 -5.62 11.67
C ARG A 122 -13.14 -7.07 11.79
N GLU A 123 -12.96 -7.90 10.75
CA GLU A 123 -13.24 -9.34 10.81
C GLU A 123 -12.33 -10.09 11.80
N LEU A 124 -11.20 -9.51 12.17
CA LEU A 124 -10.29 -10.01 13.21
C LEU A 124 -10.48 -9.34 14.58
N GLY A 125 -11.41 -8.38 14.70
CA GLY A 125 -11.59 -7.59 15.91
C GLY A 125 -10.47 -6.59 16.18
N VAL A 126 -9.77 -6.13 15.14
CA VAL A 126 -8.69 -5.14 15.19
C VAL A 126 -9.25 -3.74 14.98
N GLN A 127 -8.90 -2.80 15.88
CA GLN A 127 -9.31 -1.40 15.82
C GLN A 127 -8.22 -0.47 15.31
N VAL A 128 -6.94 -0.84 15.42
CA VAL A 128 -5.80 -0.01 15.03
C VAL A 128 -4.87 -0.82 14.14
N ASN A 129 -4.57 -0.30 12.96
CA ASN A 129 -3.51 -0.84 12.12
C ASN A 129 -2.28 0.09 12.16
N PHE A 130 -1.13 -0.44 12.57
CA PHE A 130 0.15 0.29 12.55
C PHE A 130 0.67 0.41 11.11
N ALA A 131 -0.09 1.11 10.31
CA ALA A 131 0.11 1.45 8.91
C ALA A 131 -0.66 2.75 8.59
N PRO A 132 -0.21 3.50 7.59
CA PRO A 132 0.85 3.25 6.62
C PRO A 132 2.26 3.60 7.10
N VAL A 133 3.27 3.04 6.38
CA VAL A 133 4.66 3.48 6.50
C VAL A 133 4.83 4.77 5.70
N ALA A 134 5.14 5.87 6.40
CA ALA A 134 5.33 7.21 5.82
C ALA A 134 6.81 7.57 5.61
N ASP A 135 7.72 6.64 5.89
CA ASP A 135 9.15 6.81 5.66
C ASP A 135 9.47 6.93 4.17
N VAL A 136 10.30 7.90 3.79
CA VAL A 136 10.77 8.11 2.43
C VAL A 136 12.09 7.36 2.24
N ASN A 137 12.11 6.30 1.42
CA ASN A 137 13.27 5.39 1.32
C ASN A 137 14.35 5.95 0.39
N ILE A 138 15.02 7.02 0.80
CA ILE A 138 16.11 7.65 0.02
C ILE A 138 17.33 6.73 -0.06
N ASN A 139 17.67 6.05 1.03
CA ASN A 139 18.83 5.17 1.08
C ASN A 139 18.50 3.77 0.55
N PRO A 140 19.03 3.36 -0.64
CA PRO A 140 18.77 2.04 -1.21
C PRO A 140 19.38 0.90 -0.40
N LYS A 141 20.28 1.20 0.56
CA LYS A 141 20.91 0.24 1.48
C LYS A 141 20.19 0.14 2.82
N ASN A 142 19.13 0.90 3.03
CA ASN A 142 18.35 0.86 4.27
C ASN A 142 17.91 -0.58 4.58
N PRO A 143 18.34 -1.17 5.72
CA PRO A 143 18.05 -2.57 6.02
C PRO A 143 16.63 -2.79 6.57
N VAL A 144 15.96 -1.72 7.05
CA VAL A 144 14.69 -1.79 7.78
C VAL A 144 13.51 -1.40 6.91
N ILE A 145 13.56 -0.23 6.26
CA ILE A 145 12.42 0.33 5.53
C ILE A 145 12.31 -0.31 4.14
N ASN A 146 13.24 -0.06 3.24
CA ASN A 146 13.30 -0.70 1.94
C ASN A 146 11.92 -0.82 1.26
N THR A 147 11.46 -2.06 0.95
CA THR A 147 10.18 -2.33 0.29
C THR A 147 8.93 -2.04 1.14
N ARG A 148 9.09 -1.66 2.41
CA ARG A 148 8.01 -1.22 3.29
C ARG A 148 7.53 0.21 2.97
N SER A 149 8.41 1.06 2.41
CA SER A 149 8.07 2.41 1.94
C SER A 149 7.31 2.38 0.61
N PHE A 150 6.50 3.42 0.35
CA PHE A 150 5.89 3.67 -0.96
C PHE A 150 6.87 4.29 -1.98
N GLY A 151 8.12 4.56 -1.61
CA GLY A 151 9.13 5.05 -2.54
C GLY A 151 10.13 6.03 -1.95
N GLU A 152 10.85 6.72 -2.85
CA GLU A 152 11.87 7.71 -2.50
C GLU A 152 11.45 9.16 -2.80
N SER A 153 10.26 9.38 -3.39
CA SER A 153 9.68 10.71 -3.58
C SER A 153 8.80 11.08 -2.39
N PRO A 154 9.11 12.16 -1.63
CA PRO A 154 8.29 12.58 -0.49
C PRO A 154 6.84 12.87 -0.86
N VAL A 155 6.60 13.44 -2.05
CA VAL A 155 5.26 13.74 -2.55
C VAL A 155 4.49 12.45 -2.83
N ASN A 156 5.07 11.54 -3.61
CA ASN A 156 4.42 10.26 -3.91
C ASN A 156 4.13 9.45 -2.63
N VAL A 157 5.08 9.41 -1.68
CA VAL A 157 4.86 8.74 -0.40
C VAL A 157 3.70 9.37 0.35
N ALA A 158 3.63 10.71 0.42
CA ALA A 158 2.55 11.42 1.10
C ALA A 158 1.18 11.11 0.49
N ASP A 159 1.06 11.12 -0.84
CA ASP A 159 -0.20 10.86 -1.54
C ASP A 159 -0.70 9.43 -1.27
N LYS A 160 0.21 8.43 -1.36
CA LYS A 160 -0.13 7.02 -1.05
C LYS A 160 -0.51 6.82 0.42
N VAL A 161 0.24 7.44 1.34
CA VAL A 161 -0.05 7.43 2.79
C VAL A 161 -1.45 7.97 3.07
N ILE A 162 -1.80 9.12 2.50
CA ILE A 162 -3.10 9.76 2.72
C ILE A 162 -4.23 8.90 2.13
N ALA A 163 -4.08 8.43 0.89
CA ALA A 163 -5.11 7.62 0.24
C ALA A 163 -5.40 6.33 1.03
N TYR A 164 -4.36 5.58 1.39
CA TYR A 164 -4.49 4.34 2.15
C TYR A 164 -5.06 4.58 3.56
N ALA A 165 -4.52 5.57 4.29
CA ALA A 165 -4.95 5.85 5.66
C ALA A 165 -6.40 6.34 5.73
N ARG A 166 -6.85 7.18 4.80
CA ARG A 166 -8.26 7.57 4.68
C ARG A 166 -9.16 6.36 4.45
N GLY A 167 -8.75 5.44 3.58
CA GLY A 167 -9.48 4.20 3.38
C GLY A 167 -9.62 3.38 4.67
N LEU A 168 -8.55 3.26 5.47
CA LEU A 168 -8.59 2.61 6.78
C LEU A 168 -9.59 3.30 7.73
N GLU A 169 -9.48 4.62 7.90
CA GLU A 169 -10.27 5.39 8.86
C GLU A 169 -11.76 5.46 8.47
N ASP A 170 -12.07 5.66 7.19
CA ASP A 170 -13.43 5.57 6.68
C ASP A 170 -14.01 4.14 6.79
N GLY A 171 -13.14 3.13 6.87
CA GLY A 171 -13.50 1.75 7.18
C GLY A 171 -13.69 1.47 8.67
N GLY A 172 -13.47 2.44 9.55
CA GLY A 172 -13.61 2.32 11.01
C GLY A 172 -12.42 1.69 11.71
N VAL A 173 -11.21 1.76 11.12
CA VAL A 173 -9.95 1.31 11.71
C VAL A 173 -8.99 2.50 11.77
N LEU A 174 -8.44 2.79 12.93
CA LEU A 174 -7.49 3.88 13.12
C LEU A 174 -6.19 3.56 12.40
N SER A 175 -5.76 4.49 11.54
CA SER A 175 -4.45 4.43 10.86
C SER A 175 -3.35 5.01 11.76
N VAL A 176 -2.12 4.51 11.62
CA VAL A 176 -0.96 5.03 12.35
C VAL A 176 0.20 5.22 11.39
N SER A 177 0.47 6.47 11.03
CA SER A 177 1.62 6.82 10.18
C SER A 177 2.94 6.63 10.94
N LYS A 178 3.93 5.96 10.32
CA LYS A 178 5.18 5.59 10.97
C LYS A 178 6.38 5.63 10.02
N HIS A 179 7.60 5.82 10.53
CA HIS A 179 8.08 5.99 11.89
C HIS A 179 8.59 7.44 12.07
N PHE A 180 7.80 8.29 12.69
CA PHE A 180 8.16 9.71 12.90
C PHE A 180 9.48 9.83 13.66
N PRO A 181 10.42 10.75 13.30
CA PRO A 181 10.35 11.77 12.27
C PRO A 181 10.80 11.32 10.86
N GLY A 182 10.98 10.04 10.60
CA GLY A 182 11.34 9.45 9.32
C GLY A 182 12.56 8.54 9.39
N HIS A 183 12.42 7.26 9.05
CA HIS A 183 13.44 6.21 9.16
C HIS A 183 14.02 5.81 7.79
N GLY A 184 13.63 6.50 6.71
CA GLY A 184 13.89 6.05 5.34
C GLY A 184 15.32 6.23 4.84
N ASP A 185 16.13 7.11 5.48
CA ASP A 185 17.52 7.37 5.10
C ASP A 185 18.52 6.97 6.20
N THR A 186 18.30 5.79 6.78
CA THR A 186 19.23 5.17 7.74
C THR A 186 19.93 3.97 7.12
N ASP A 187 21.13 3.67 7.60
CA ASP A 187 21.95 2.52 7.19
C ASP A 187 22.11 1.46 8.29
N VAL A 188 21.50 1.71 9.45
CA VAL A 188 21.57 0.87 10.64
C VAL A 188 20.16 0.40 11.03
N ASP A 189 20.06 -0.86 11.48
CA ASP A 189 18.81 -1.44 11.95
C ASP A 189 18.53 -1.01 13.41
N SER A 190 17.40 -0.32 13.61
CA SER A 190 16.93 0.14 14.93
C SER A 190 16.60 -1.00 15.90
N HIS A 191 16.43 -2.23 15.43
CA HIS A 191 16.29 -3.41 16.29
C HIS A 191 17.61 -3.79 16.99
N HIS A 192 18.75 -3.35 16.46
CA HIS A 192 20.07 -3.70 16.98
C HIS A 192 20.82 -2.54 17.62
N SER A 193 20.67 -1.33 17.13
CA SER A 193 21.32 -0.11 17.63
C SER A 193 20.49 1.13 17.30
N LEU A 194 20.86 2.29 17.84
CA LEU A 194 20.18 3.56 17.61
C LEU A 194 20.66 4.19 16.28
N PRO A 195 19.84 4.21 15.22
CA PRO A 195 20.21 4.85 13.95
C PRO A 195 20.30 6.36 14.12
N LYS A 196 21.21 7.00 13.38
CA LYS A 196 21.43 8.44 13.45
C LYS A 196 21.11 9.12 12.12
N LEU A 197 20.37 10.22 12.18
CA LEU A 197 20.08 11.11 11.05
C LEU A 197 20.80 12.45 11.29
N SER A 198 21.91 12.67 10.59
CA SER A 198 22.75 13.89 10.74
C SER A 198 22.43 14.92 9.65
N PHE A 199 21.15 15.23 9.45
CA PHE A 199 20.70 16.18 8.43
C PHE A 199 20.41 17.57 9.03
N SER A 200 20.40 18.59 8.14
CA SER A 200 19.91 19.91 8.50
C SER A 200 18.38 19.90 8.70
N ARG A 201 17.86 20.87 9.43
CA ARG A 201 16.42 21.03 9.61
C ARG A 201 15.69 21.18 8.25
N ALA A 202 16.23 21.97 7.33
CA ALA A 202 15.64 22.18 6.00
C ALA A 202 15.51 20.85 5.22
N ARG A 203 16.55 19.98 5.30
CA ARG A 203 16.47 18.66 4.67
C ARG A 203 15.40 17.79 5.33
N LEU A 204 15.32 17.74 6.66
CA LEU A 204 14.28 16.98 7.35
C LEU A 204 12.87 17.47 6.97
N ASP A 205 12.66 18.79 6.91
CA ASP A 205 11.36 19.37 6.55
C ASP A 205 10.94 19.04 5.11
N SER A 206 11.90 18.99 4.18
CA SER A 206 11.61 18.75 2.76
C SER A 206 11.46 17.28 2.39
N VAL A 207 12.00 16.36 3.16
CA VAL A 207 12.02 14.92 2.85
C VAL A 207 11.37 14.11 3.95
N GLU A 208 12.03 13.96 5.10
CA GLU A 208 11.62 13.02 6.14
C GLU A 208 10.27 13.41 6.78
N LEU A 209 10.12 14.70 7.14
CA LEU A 209 8.91 15.24 7.79
C LEU A 209 7.76 15.51 6.79
N TYR A 210 8.05 15.60 5.51
CA TYR A 210 7.05 16.01 4.50
C TYR A 210 5.82 15.10 4.49
N PRO A 211 5.90 13.75 4.39
CA PRO A 211 4.73 12.89 4.40
C PRO A 211 3.94 12.98 5.71
N PHE A 212 4.62 13.10 6.85
CA PHE A 212 3.96 13.25 8.16
C PHE A 212 3.20 14.57 8.26
N ARG A 213 3.79 15.67 7.78
CA ARG A 213 3.11 16.98 7.72
C ARG A 213 1.85 16.91 6.87
N LYS A 214 1.93 16.24 5.71
CA LYS A 214 0.78 16.02 4.84
C LYS A 214 -0.29 15.12 5.47
N ALA A 215 0.12 14.07 6.18
CA ALA A 215 -0.78 13.20 6.94
C ALA A 215 -1.54 13.98 8.03
N ILE A 216 -0.85 14.86 8.77
CA ILE A 216 -1.46 15.74 9.78
C ILE A 216 -2.45 16.72 9.14
N GLN A 217 -2.07 17.38 8.04
CA GLN A 217 -2.95 18.28 7.29
C GLN A 217 -4.20 17.56 6.72
N ALA A 218 -4.07 16.29 6.39
CA ALA A 218 -5.18 15.44 5.96
C ALA A 218 -6.08 14.99 7.13
N GLY A 219 -5.71 15.26 8.39
CA GLY A 219 -6.49 14.94 9.58
C GLY A 219 -6.39 13.49 10.03
N LEU A 220 -5.31 12.77 9.68
CA LEU A 220 -5.12 11.37 10.08
C LEU A 220 -4.92 11.24 11.60
N SER A 221 -5.36 10.10 12.16
CA SER A 221 -5.66 9.99 13.59
C SER A 221 -4.52 9.41 14.43
N GLY A 222 -3.53 8.72 13.84
CA GLY A 222 -2.46 8.06 14.59
C GLY A 222 -1.06 8.39 14.08
N MET A 223 -0.11 8.49 15.02
CA MET A 223 1.31 8.69 14.73
C MET A 223 2.16 7.81 15.63
N MET A 224 3.11 7.07 15.04
CA MET A 224 4.10 6.28 15.77
C MET A 224 5.48 6.94 15.66
N VAL A 225 6.10 7.19 16.80
CA VAL A 225 7.44 7.77 16.87
C VAL A 225 8.49 6.67 16.98
N GLY A 226 9.38 6.62 16.01
CA GLY A 226 10.46 5.63 15.94
C GLY A 226 11.63 5.95 16.89
N HIS A 227 12.59 5.03 16.95
CA HIS A 227 13.79 5.17 17.78
C HIS A 227 14.97 5.63 16.92
N LEU A 228 15.15 6.95 16.80
CA LEU A 228 16.19 7.58 15.96
C LEU A 228 16.94 8.65 16.75
N GLU A 229 18.25 8.74 16.58
CA GLU A 229 19.04 9.90 17.04
C GLU A 229 19.00 10.97 15.93
N VAL A 230 18.42 12.13 16.23
CA VAL A 230 18.29 13.25 15.29
C VAL A 230 18.86 14.53 15.93
N PRO A 231 20.17 14.78 15.82
CA PRO A 231 20.85 15.82 16.59
C PRO A 231 20.33 17.24 16.38
N VAL A 232 19.80 17.56 15.21
CA VAL A 232 19.22 18.88 14.92
C VAL A 232 17.89 19.11 15.64
N LEU A 233 17.18 18.03 16.02
CA LEU A 233 15.94 18.08 16.80
C LEU A 233 16.20 17.88 18.29
N GLU A 234 17.07 16.92 18.65
CA GLU A 234 17.49 16.62 20.02
C GLU A 234 19.01 16.62 20.09
N PRO A 235 19.62 17.74 20.60
CA PRO A 235 21.08 17.88 20.69
C PRO A 235 21.74 16.91 21.67
N LYS A 236 20.98 16.38 22.65
CA LYS A 236 21.52 15.44 23.63
C LYS A 236 21.81 14.10 22.97
N ARG A 237 23.09 13.75 22.88
CA ARG A 237 23.58 12.52 22.25
C ARG A 237 22.97 11.27 22.90
N GLY A 238 22.60 10.29 22.07
CA GLY A 238 22.10 8.99 22.52
C GLY A 238 20.65 9.01 23.01
N VAL A 239 19.93 10.13 22.88
CA VAL A 239 18.50 10.21 23.20
C VAL A 239 17.71 9.90 21.93
N PRO A 240 16.94 8.79 21.90
CA PRO A 240 16.10 8.48 20.77
C PRO A 240 14.91 9.45 20.66
N SER A 241 14.47 9.73 19.46
CA SER A 241 13.32 10.62 19.16
C SER A 241 12.07 10.26 19.96
N SER A 242 11.80 8.98 20.18
CA SER A 242 10.69 8.48 20.98
C SER A 242 10.77 8.82 22.48
N LEU A 243 11.95 9.17 23.00
CA LEU A 243 12.14 9.60 24.38
C LEU A 243 12.46 11.11 24.51
N SER A 244 12.44 11.84 23.39
CA SER A 244 12.73 13.27 23.35
C SER A 244 11.45 14.11 23.41
N ARG A 245 11.30 14.91 24.45
CA ARG A 245 10.21 15.90 24.54
C ARG A 245 10.26 16.90 23.39
N LYS A 246 11.45 17.29 22.93
CA LYS A 246 11.62 18.19 21.78
C LYS A 246 11.03 17.63 20.49
N VAL A 247 11.14 16.30 20.30
CA VAL A 247 10.61 15.64 19.11
C VAL A 247 9.11 15.35 19.25
N VAL A 248 8.69 14.77 20.38
CA VAL A 248 7.30 14.32 20.53
C VAL A 248 6.36 15.48 20.87
N HIS A 249 6.71 16.26 21.89
CA HIS A 249 5.86 17.38 22.33
C HIS A 249 6.09 18.62 21.47
N ASP A 250 7.35 19.13 21.41
CA ASP A 250 7.57 20.46 20.85
C ASP A 250 7.42 20.44 19.31
N LEU A 251 8.02 19.47 18.60
CA LEU A 251 7.90 19.37 17.15
C LEU A 251 6.54 18.78 16.71
N LEU A 252 6.22 17.53 17.12
CA LEU A 252 5.04 16.83 16.60
C LEU A 252 3.73 17.47 17.07
N THR A 253 3.62 17.70 18.41
CA THR A 253 2.35 18.17 18.98
C THR A 253 2.19 19.69 18.86
N GLN A 254 3.23 20.49 19.17
CA GLN A 254 3.12 21.95 19.19
C GLN A 254 3.38 22.58 17.82
N GLU A 255 4.51 22.29 17.18
CA GLU A 255 4.85 22.94 15.90
C GLU A 255 4.00 22.40 14.75
N MET A 256 3.91 21.05 14.61
CA MET A 256 3.15 20.41 13.53
C MET A 256 1.66 20.28 13.84
N GLN A 257 1.22 20.63 15.06
CA GLN A 257 -0.19 20.64 15.49
C GLN A 257 -0.90 19.28 15.40
N PHE A 258 -0.17 18.18 15.60
CA PHE A 258 -0.79 16.86 15.64
C PHE A 258 -1.62 16.69 16.91
N LYS A 259 -2.88 16.29 16.75
CA LYS A 259 -3.85 16.14 17.85
C LYS A 259 -4.34 14.69 18.04
N GLY A 260 -3.95 13.78 17.15
CA GLY A 260 -4.31 12.38 17.20
C GLY A 260 -3.55 11.60 18.28
N LEU A 261 -3.71 10.28 18.32
CA LEU A 261 -2.99 9.40 19.25
C LEU A 261 -1.52 9.25 18.86
N VAL A 262 -0.65 9.47 19.83
CA VAL A 262 0.80 9.33 19.69
C VAL A 262 1.24 8.02 20.36
N PHE A 263 1.76 7.12 19.53
CA PHE A 263 2.28 5.80 19.93
C PHE A 263 3.81 5.83 19.98
N THR A 264 4.41 5.10 20.91
CA THR A 264 5.83 4.74 20.79
C THR A 264 5.96 3.64 19.74
N ASP A 265 7.13 3.49 19.12
CA ASP A 265 7.54 2.21 18.58
C ASP A 265 7.82 1.21 19.71
N ALA A 266 8.09 -0.05 19.42
CA ALA A 266 8.23 -1.10 20.43
C ALA A 266 9.37 -0.82 21.41
N LEU A 267 9.03 -0.55 22.66
CA LEU A 267 10.00 -0.17 23.71
C LEU A 267 10.93 -1.32 24.14
N ALA A 268 10.63 -2.55 23.75
CA ALA A 268 11.51 -3.69 23.96
C ALA A 268 12.71 -3.75 22.99
N MET A 269 12.76 -2.88 21.96
CA MET A 269 13.84 -2.84 20.98
C MET A 269 15.18 -2.42 21.63
N LYS A 270 16.30 -2.96 21.12
CA LYS A 270 17.64 -2.68 21.69
C LYS A 270 18.12 -1.25 21.43
N GLY A 271 17.62 -0.60 20.39
CA GLY A 271 17.90 0.81 20.08
C GLY A 271 17.42 1.80 21.14
N VAL A 272 16.62 1.33 22.10
CA VAL A 272 16.14 2.14 23.23
C VAL A 272 16.86 1.69 24.49
N SER A 273 17.78 2.51 25.00
CA SER A 273 18.40 2.31 26.30
C SER A 273 18.16 3.53 27.17
N ALA A 274 17.72 3.33 28.42
CA ALA A 274 17.62 4.36 29.42
C ALA A 274 18.70 4.13 30.47
N ASN A 275 19.39 5.19 30.86
CA ASN A 275 20.33 5.17 31.94
C ASN A 275 19.55 5.07 33.28
N ASN A 276 19.35 3.86 33.79
CA ASN A 276 18.72 3.55 35.09
C ASN A 276 17.31 4.12 35.36
N THR A 277 16.61 4.65 34.34
CA THR A 277 15.26 5.23 34.46
C THR A 277 14.27 4.39 33.65
N SER A 278 13.01 4.31 34.08
CA SER A 278 11.94 3.67 33.29
C SER A 278 11.82 4.29 31.90
N ILE A 279 11.88 3.46 30.86
CA ILE A 279 11.73 3.88 29.47
C ILE A 279 10.30 4.37 29.22
N CYS A 280 9.32 3.70 29.82
CA CYS A 280 7.92 4.06 29.70
C CYS A 280 7.62 5.41 30.35
N LEU A 281 8.21 5.69 31.52
CA LEU A 281 8.08 6.99 32.15
C LEU A 281 8.66 8.11 31.28
N GLN A 282 9.88 7.92 30.73
CA GLN A 282 10.48 8.89 29.80
C GLN A 282 9.61 9.13 28.55
N ALA A 283 9.04 8.08 27.97
CA ALA A 283 8.15 8.21 26.83
C ALA A 283 6.87 9.00 27.16
N LEU A 284 6.27 8.77 28.34
CA LEU A 284 5.12 9.56 28.80
C LEU A 284 5.48 11.04 29.00
N GLN A 285 6.64 11.32 29.63
CA GLN A 285 7.15 12.68 29.82
C GLN A 285 7.51 13.36 28.50
N ALA A 286 7.92 12.57 27.46
CA ALA A 286 8.15 13.08 26.12
C ALA A 286 6.84 13.51 25.43
N GLY A 287 5.69 12.92 25.78
CA GLY A 287 4.38 13.33 25.26
C GLY A 287 3.53 12.20 24.67
N HIS A 288 3.98 10.96 24.67
CA HIS A 288 3.21 9.82 24.14
C HIS A 288 1.89 9.59 24.89
N ASP A 289 0.89 9.09 24.16
CA ASP A 289 -0.39 8.67 24.71
C ASP A 289 -0.42 7.16 24.98
N LEU A 290 0.26 6.36 24.14
CA LEU A 290 0.28 4.91 24.22
C LEU A 290 1.70 4.34 24.09
N LEU A 291 2.00 3.39 24.97
CA LEU A 291 3.31 2.78 25.17
C LEU A 291 3.27 1.34 24.64
N LEU A 292 4.02 1.06 23.56
CA LEU A 292 4.01 -0.25 22.93
C LEU A 292 5.10 -1.16 23.50
N VAL A 293 4.72 -2.41 23.75
CA VAL A 293 5.63 -3.53 24.02
C VAL A 293 6.65 -3.18 25.12
N PRO A 294 6.21 -2.92 26.36
CA PRO A 294 7.13 -2.70 27.48
C PRO A 294 7.92 -3.98 27.76
N ARG A 295 9.19 -3.84 28.17
CA ARG A 295 10.03 -5.01 28.51
C ARG A 295 9.52 -5.75 29.74
N ARG A 296 9.17 -5.00 30.79
CA ARG A 296 8.72 -5.50 32.10
C ARG A 296 7.60 -4.62 32.63
N ILE A 297 6.36 -5.00 32.30
CA ILE A 297 5.18 -4.18 32.59
C ILE A 297 5.04 -3.83 34.08
N LYS A 298 5.38 -4.78 34.98
CA LYS A 298 5.28 -4.55 36.43
C LYS A 298 6.14 -3.38 36.86
N GLU A 299 7.42 -3.44 36.56
CA GLU A 299 8.40 -2.44 36.93
C GLU A 299 8.11 -1.08 36.27
N GLU A 300 7.61 -1.08 35.04
CA GLU A 300 7.25 0.15 34.33
C GLU A 300 6.02 0.83 34.97
N VAL A 301 4.98 0.04 35.32
CA VAL A 301 3.80 0.58 36.03
C VAL A 301 4.17 1.11 37.40
N GLU A 302 5.01 0.39 38.19
CA GLU A 302 5.49 0.81 39.48
C GLU A 302 6.29 2.12 39.38
N ALA A 303 7.19 2.24 38.39
CA ALA A 303 7.97 3.46 38.15
C ALA A 303 7.09 4.69 37.85
N ILE A 304 6.01 4.51 37.07
CA ILE A 304 5.07 5.60 36.78
C ILE A 304 4.26 5.98 38.03
N LEU A 305 3.84 5.00 38.84
CA LEU A 305 3.16 5.27 40.12
C LEU A 305 4.06 6.05 41.08
N ASP A 306 5.34 5.64 41.19
CA ASP A 306 6.32 6.35 42.04
C ASP A 306 6.59 7.78 41.52
N ALA A 307 6.67 7.96 40.18
CA ALA A 307 6.84 9.28 39.57
C ALA A 307 5.65 10.22 39.91
N VAL A 308 4.41 9.69 39.91
CA VAL A 308 3.24 10.49 40.34
C VAL A 308 3.32 10.81 41.82
N LYS A 309 3.68 9.85 42.67
CA LYS A 309 3.84 10.06 44.12
C LYS A 309 4.91 11.10 44.44
N ASN A 310 6.00 11.12 43.66
CA ASN A 310 7.11 12.04 43.83
C ASN A 310 6.89 13.40 43.14
N GLY A 311 5.79 13.62 42.46
CA GLY A 311 5.47 14.86 41.76
C GLY A 311 6.20 15.08 40.42
N GLU A 312 6.85 14.05 39.87
CA GLU A 312 7.49 14.09 38.56
C GLU A 312 6.45 14.03 37.39
N LEU A 313 5.28 13.47 37.68
CA LEU A 313 4.06 13.51 36.89
C LEU A 313 2.87 13.83 37.80
N THR A 314 1.82 14.39 37.26
CA THR A 314 0.57 14.63 37.98
C THR A 314 -0.50 13.58 37.63
N GLU A 315 -1.39 13.30 38.59
CA GLU A 315 -2.57 12.46 38.30
C GLU A 315 -3.42 13.04 37.15
N ALA A 316 -3.48 14.38 37.06
CA ALA A 316 -4.21 15.08 35.99
C ALA A 316 -3.62 14.81 34.60
N GLU A 317 -2.29 14.72 34.48
CA GLU A 317 -1.63 14.36 33.21
C GLU A 317 -1.96 12.93 32.80
N ILE A 318 -1.93 11.97 33.74
CA ILE A 318 -2.30 10.58 33.51
C ILE A 318 -3.79 10.49 33.11
N GLU A 319 -4.66 11.21 33.83
CA GLU A 319 -6.08 11.25 33.53
C GLU A 319 -6.34 11.81 32.12
N ALA A 320 -5.69 12.91 31.75
CA ALA A 320 -5.86 13.52 30.43
C ALA A 320 -5.47 12.55 29.29
N LYS A 321 -4.35 11.82 29.46
CA LYS A 321 -3.95 10.79 28.48
C LYS A 321 -4.93 9.62 28.45
N CYS A 322 -5.32 9.09 29.62
CA CYS A 322 -6.31 8.02 29.71
C CYS A 322 -7.65 8.43 29.08
N ARG A 323 -8.13 9.65 29.37
CA ARG A 323 -9.34 10.25 28.77
C ARG A 323 -9.26 10.28 27.24
N LYS A 324 -8.11 10.66 26.70
CA LYS A 324 -7.87 10.68 25.25
C LYS A 324 -7.96 9.26 24.67
N VAL A 325 -7.29 8.27 25.29
CA VAL A 325 -7.36 6.86 24.89
C VAL A 325 -8.79 6.32 24.91
N LEU A 326 -9.54 6.58 26.00
CA LEU A 326 -10.94 6.16 26.13
C LEU A 326 -11.85 6.84 25.09
N THR A 327 -11.58 8.09 24.73
CA THR A 327 -12.31 8.81 23.68
C THR A 327 -12.16 8.11 22.33
N TYR A 328 -10.94 7.70 21.98
CA TYR A 328 -10.70 6.92 20.76
C TYR A 328 -11.30 5.51 20.84
N LYS A 329 -11.24 4.85 21.99
CA LYS A 329 -11.94 3.57 22.20
C LYS A 329 -13.45 3.69 21.92
N TYR A 330 -14.06 4.75 22.40
CA TYR A 330 -15.49 5.03 22.13
C TYR A 330 -15.74 5.27 20.63
N ALA A 331 -14.94 6.09 19.99
CA ALA A 331 -15.05 6.40 18.56
C ALA A 331 -14.88 5.15 17.67
N LEU A 332 -14.02 4.22 18.09
CA LEU A 332 -13.79 2.92 17.44
C LEU A 332 -14.85 1.86 17.79
N GLY A 333 -15.93 2.24 18.49
CA GLY A 333 -17.06 1.36 18.82
C GLY A 333 -16.84 0.42 20.00
N LEU A 334 -15.73 0.56 20.75
CA LEU A 334 -15.38 -0.34 21.85
C LEU A 334 -16.27 -0.18 23.10
N SER A 335 -17.11 0.85 23.17
CA SER A 335 -18.12 0.95 24.24
C SER A 335 -19.13 -0.22 24.24
N LYS A 336 -19.26 -0.92 23.11
CA LYS A 336 -20.06 -2.12 22.94
C LYS A 336 -19.08 -3.29 22.78
N LYS A 337 -18.63 -3.93 23.84
CA LYS A 337 -17.64 -5.02 23.79
C LYS A 337 -17.76 -5.87 22.50
N PRO A 338 -16.85 -5.76 21.54
CA PRO A 338 -16.96 -6.46 20.27
C PRO A 338 -16.73 -7.96 20.45
N PHE A 339 -17.49 -8.76 19.73
CA PHE A 339 -17.29 -10.21 19.63
C PHE A 339 -17.12 -10.58 18.15
N VAL A 340 -16.11 -11.37 17.84
CA VAL A 340 -15.79 -11.82 16.49
C VAL A 340 -16.21 -13.27 16.30
N ARG A 341 -17.01 -13.55 15.28
CA ARG A 341 -17.43 -14.89 14.93
C ARG A 341 -16.29 -15.66 14.24
N LEU A 342 -15.90 -16.82 14.78
CA LEU A 342 -14.85 -17.67 14.20
C LEU A 342 -15.33 -18.44 12.96
N SER A 343 -16.59 -18.91 12.96
CA SER A 343 -17.12 -19.71 11.85
C SER A 343 -17.05 -18.95 10.52
N GLY A 344 -16.44 -19.57 9.49
CA GLY A 344 -16.31 -19.02 8.15
C GLY A 344 -15.34 -17.82 8.02
N LEU A 345 -14.45 -17.63 9.00
CA LEU A 345 -13.51 -16.49 9.02
C LEU A 345 -12.67 -16.40 7.74
N GLY A 346 -12.08 -17.52 7.30
CA GLY A 346 -11.25 -17.56 6.10
C GLY A 346 -11.98 -17.05 4.84
N ASN A 347 -13.25 -17.44 4.67
CA ASN A 347 -14.07 -16.98 3.53
C ASN A 347 -14.43 -15.50 3.64
N ARG A 348 -14.62 -14.97 4.85
CA ARG A 348 -14.86 -13.54 5.06
C ARG A 348 -13.61 -12.70 4.85
N ILE A 349 -12.43 -13.25 5.11
CA ILE A 349 -11.15 -12.58 4.83
C ILE A 349 -10.83 -12.62 3.34
N ASN A 350 -10.89 -13.79 2.69
CA ASN A 350 -10.50 -13.98 1.29
C ASN A 350 -11.73 -13.99 0.36
N THR A 351 -12.35 -12.85 0.18
CA THR A 351 -13.53 -12.68 -0.69
C THR A 351 -13.17 -12.59 -2.18
N ALA A 352 -14.17 -12.68 -3.07
CA ALA A 352 -13.98 -12.41 -4.50
C ALA A 352 -13.48 -10.96 -4.73
N HIS A 353 -14.03 -9.99 -3.98
CA HIS A 353 -13.58 -8.59 -4.02
C HIS A 353 -12.10 -8.45 -3.59
N THR A 354 -11.67 -9.15 -2.53
CA THR A 354 -10.26 -9.14 -2.10
C THR A 354 -9.33 -9.63 -3.22
N ARG A 355 -9.70 -10.72 -3.90
CA ARG A 355 -8.90 -11.28 -4.99
C ARG A 355 -8.86 -10.35 -6.20
N ASP A 356 -9.99 -9.75 -6.56
CA ASP A 356 -10.05 -8.77 -7.65
C ASP A 356 -9.20 -7.53 -7.33
N LEU A 357 -9.26 -7.02 -6.12
CA LEU A 357 -8.45 -5.88 -5.70
C LEU A 357 -6.95 -6.19 -5.76
N ILE A 358 -6.52 -7.36 -5.26
CA ILE A 358 -5.12 -7.80 -5.38
C ILE A 358 -4.69 -7.86 -6.84
N ARG A 359 -5.53 -8.40 -7.71
CA ARG A 359 -5.30 -8.46 -9.16
C ARG A 359 -5.09 -7.05 -9.73
N ARG A 360 -6.01 -6.12 -9.47
CA ARG A 360 -5.92 -4.72 -9.96
C ARG A 360 -4.69 -3.99 -9.42
N LEU A 361 -4.38 -4.12 -8.14
CA LEU A 361 -3.18 -3.51 -7.54
C LEU A 361 -1.89 -3.97 -8.23
N ASN A 362 -1.77 -5.26 -8.52
CA ASN A 362 -0.60 -5.77 -9.23
C ASN A 362 -0.57 -5.31 -10.71
N GLN A 363 -1.71 -5.27 -11.38
CA GLN A 363 -1.80 -4.88 -12.79
C GLN A 363 -1.51 -3.38 -13.00
N GLU A 364 -2.04 -2.50 -12.14
CA GLU A 364 -1.82 -1.05 -12.23
C GLU A 364 -0.38 -0.63 -11.84
N ALA A 365 0.36 -1.50 -11.17
CA ALA A 365 1.78 -1.26 -10.86
C ALA A 365 2.72 -1.56 -12.04
N ILE A 366 2.25 -2.21 -13.11
CA ILE A 366 3.09 -2.55 -14.27
C ILE A 366 3.65 -1.26 -14.89
N THR A 367 4.96 -1.20 -15.02
CA THR A 367 5.68 0.01 -15.44
C THR A 367 6.46 -0.24 -16.73
N VAL A 368 6.19 0.52 -17.77
CA VAL A 368 6.99 0.52 -19.01
C VAL A 368 8.18 1.48 -18.83
N LEU A 369 9.33 0.93 -18.47
CA LEU A 369 10.53 1.70 -18.15
C LEU A 369 11.20 2.32 -19.37
N ARG A 370 11.04 1.69 -20.52
CA ARG A 370 11.61 2.12 -21.81
C ARG A 370 10.74 1.63 -22.95
N ASN A 371 10.62 2.44 -23.98
CA ASN A 371 9.97 2.12 -25.25
C ASN A 371 10.62 2.96 -26.37
N LYS A 372 11.80 2.53 -26.86
CA LYS A 372 12.51 3.22 -27.94
C LYS A 372 11.72 3.10 -29.24
N ASN A 373 11.67 4.18 -30.01
CA ASN A 373 11.04 4.22 -31.32
C ASN A 373 9.58 3.71 -31.33
N ASN A 374 8.89 3.80 -30.19
CA ASN A 374 7.52 3.30 -30.02
C ASN A 374 7.36 1.83 -30.46
N VAL A 375 8.31 0.98 -30.05
CA VAL A 375 8.26 -0.47 -30.29
C VAL A 375 6.99 -1.11 -29.71
N LEU A 376 6.50 -0.56 -28.61
CA LEU A 376 5.22 -0.92 -28.01
C LEU A 376 4.17 0.19 -28.31
N PRO A 377 2.93 -0.17 -28.59
CA PRO A 377 2.38 -1.54 -28.74
C PRO A 377 2.90 -2.22 -30.00
N LEU A 378 3.05 -3.56 -29.93
CA LEU A 378 3.44 -4.38 -31.07
C LEU A 378 2.37 -4.34 -32.17
N ASP A 379 2.81 -4.36 -33.44
CA ASP A 379 1.88 -4.51 -34.55
C ASP A 379 1.37 -5.96 -34.67
N ALA A 380 0.13 -6.13 -35.11
CA ALA A 380 -0.50 -7.44 -35.29
C ALA A 380 0.26 -8.36 -36.27
N ASP A 381 1.04 -7.77 -37.18
CA ASP A 381 1.86 -8.50 -38.15
C ASP A 381 3.15 -9.10 -37.61
N THR A 382 3.43 -8.99 -36.29
CA THR A 382 4.63 -9.55 -35.67
C THR A 382 4.55 -11.07 -35.53
N ARG A 383 4.47 -11.77 -36.66
CA ARG A 383 4.42 -13.25 -36.76
C ARG A 383 5.76 -13.91 -36.44
N GLU A 384 6.85 -13.14 -36.47
CA GLU A 384 8.22 -13.63 -36.30
C GLU A 384 8.79 -13.20 -34.95
N VAL A 385 8.04 -13.53 -33.88
CA VAL A 385 8.43 -13.28 -32.51
C VAL A 385 8.97 -14.55 -31.87
N ALA A 386 10.20 -14.48 -31.34
CA ALA A 386 10.74 -15.50 -30.45
C ALA A 386 10.54 -15.09 -28.99
N VAL A 387 10.24 -16.04 -28.13
CA VAL A 387 10.25 -15.88 -26.68
C VAL A 387 11.49 -16.54 -26.12
N LEU A 388 12.35 -15.77 -25.45
CA LEU A 388 13.46 -16.28 -24.66
C LEU A 388 13.02 -16.35 -23.18
N ASN A 389 12.73 -17.54 -22.68
CA ASN A 389 12.35 -17.75 -21.30
C ASN A 389 13.57 -17.90 -20.39
N VAL A 390 13.59 -17.12 -19.30
CA VAL A 390 14.65 -17.13 -18.26
C VAL A 390 13.99 -17.41 -16.91
N GLY A 391 13.89 -18.68 -16.58
CA GLY A 391 13.21 -19.19 -15.39
C GLY A 391 12.55 -20.53 -15.63
N ASP A 392 11.63 -20.94 -14.76
CA ASP A 392 10.87 -22.19 -14.95
C ASP A 392 9.91 -22.05 -16.14
N ALA A 393 9.92 -23.04 -17.02
CA ALA A 393 9.03 -23.09 -18.19
C ALA A 393 7.55 -23.14 -17.80
N LYS A 394 7.20 -23.61 -16.61
CA LYS A 394 5.82 -23.64 -16.11
C LYS A 394 5.34 -22.26 -15.68
N GLU A 395 6.24 -21.45 -15.10
CA GLU A 395 5.89 -20.12 -14.59
C GLU A 395 5.49 -19.13 -15.69
N VAL A 396 5.99 -19.28 -16.92
CA VAL A 396 5.71 -18.37 -18.04
C VAL A 396 4.46 -18.77 -18.85
N GLN A 397 3.82 -19.89 -18.52
CA GLN A 397 2.68 -20.42 -19.27
C GLN A 397 1.47 -19.47 -19.38
N PRO A 398 1.07 -18.72 -18.34
CA PRO A 398 -0.03 -17.76 -18.45
C PRO A 398 0.24 -16.68 -19.52
N PHE A 399 1.47 -16.16 -19.56
CA PHE A 399 1.91 -15.22 -20.59
C PHE A 399 1.87 -15.83 -21.99
N LEU A 400 2.42 -17.03 -22.17
CA LEU A 400 2.47 -17.72 -23.48
C LEU A 400 1.08 -18.05 -24.01
N LYS A 401 0.16 -18.44 -23.14
CA LYS A 401 -1.24 -18.71 -23.50
C LYS A 401 -1.93 -17.44 -24.01
N GLU A 402 -1.81 -16.32 -23.31
CA GLU A 402 -2.38 -15.05 -23.72
C GLU A 402 -1.73 -14.55 -25.03
N LEU A 403 -0.39 -14.63 -25.12
CA LEU A 403 0.38 -14.27 -26.32
C LEU A 403 -0.07 -15.07 -27.55
N SER A 404 -0.33 -16.36 -27.39
CA SER A 404 -0.81 -17.23 -28.49
C SER A 404 -2.14 -16.76 -29.06
N GLY A 405 -3.01 -16.16 -28.24
CA GLY A 405 -4.27 -15.54 -28.69
C GLY A 405 -4.03 -14.44 -29.72
N TYR A 406 -3.05 -13.58 -29.51
CA TYR A 406 -2.67 -12.49 -30.43
C TYR A 406 -2.05 -13.01 -31.73
N ILE A 407 -1.19 -14.01 -31.66
CA ILE A 407 -0.56 -14.62 -32.84
C ILE A 407 -1.59 -15.31 -33.71
N ASN A 408 -2.59 -15.98 -33.12
CA ASN A 408 -3.64 -16.74 -33.84
C ASN A 408 -4.71 -15.83 -34.46
N SER A 409 -5.01 -14.67 -33.90
CA SER A 409 -6.01 -13.74 -34.42
C SER A 409 -5.65 -13.17 -35.81
N ALA A 410 -4.37 -13.23 -36.18
CA ALA A 410 -3.88 -12.81 -37.50
C ALA A 410 -4.10 -13.85 -38.63
N GLY A 411 -4.89 -14.89 -38.40
CA GLY A 411 -5.30 -15.87 -39.44
C GLY A 411 -4.31 -17.00 -39.71
N THR A 412 -3.23 -17.10 -38.94
CA THR A 412 -2.30 -18.23 -39.00
C THR A 412 -2.31 -18.97 -37.66
N LYS A 413 -2.65 -20.26 -37.65
CA LYS A 413 -2.49 -21.09 -36.46
C LYS A 413 -0.99 -21.25 -36.18
N GLY A 414 -0.48 -20.60 -35.11
CA GLY A 414 0.90 -20.71 -34.66
C GLY A 414 1.00 -20.48 -33.17
N SER A 415 1.92 -21.15 -32.56
CA SER A 415 2.37 -20.84 -31.19
C SER A 415 3.67 -20.05 -31.27
N PRO A 416 3.96 -19.15 -30.33
CA PRO A 416 5.27 -18.49 -30.30
C PRO A 416 6.37 -19.52 -30.18
N THR A 417 7.49 -19.32 -30.90
CA THR A 417 8.67 -20.16 -30.70
C THR A 417 9.33 -19.79 -29.38
N VAL A 418 9.42 -20.76 -28.47
CA VAL A 418 9.96 -20.54 -27.13
C VAL A 418 11.35 -21.18 -27.01
N PHE A 419 12.33 -20.38 -26.69
CA PHE A 419 13.67 -20.80 -26.35
C PHE A 419 13.86 -20.76 -24.84
N GLN A 420 14.34 -21.85 -24.25
CA GLN A 420 14.64 -21.94 -22.82
C GLN A 420 16.11 -21.63 -22.58
N LEU A 421 16.43 -20.53 -21.91
CA LEU A 421 17.79 -20.24 -21.47
C LEU A 421 18.11 -21.11 -20.25
N LYS A 422 19.11 -21.99 -20.40
CA LYS A 422 19.61 -22.84 -19.31
C LYS A 422 20.66 -22.11 -18.48
N LYS A 423 20.75 -22.46 -17.19
CA LYS A 423 21.80 -21.97 -16.28
C LYS A 423 23.19 -22.46 -16.78
N ASP A 424 24.19 -21.62 -16.60
CA ASP A 424 25.61 -21.94 -16.89
C ASP A 424 25.85 -22.53 -18.29
N LEU A 425 25.15 -22.02 -19.30
CA LEU A 425 25.20 -22.51 -20.67
C LEU A 425 26.62 -22.38 -21.23
N GLN A 426 27.14 -23.45 -21.86
CA GLN A 426 28.49 -23.49 -22.43
C GLN A 426 28.63 -22.52 -23.63
N PRO A 427 29.84 -22.00 -23.93
CA PRO A 427 30.05 -20.98 -24.97
C PRO A 427 29.49 -21.35 -26.35
N ALA A 428 29.68 -22.58 -26.81
CA ALA A 428 29.16 -23.06 -28.08
C ALA A 428 27.64 -23.07 -28.13
N ALA A 429 26.97 -23.49 -27.03
CA ALA A 429 25.52 -23.50 -26.93
C ALA A 429 24.96 -22.07 -26.79
N ARG A 430 25.70 -21.14 -26.13
CA ARG A 430 25.30 -19.71 -26.10
C ARG A 430 25.33 -19.11 -27.50
N LYS A 431 26.36 -19.40 -28.29
CA LYS A 431 26.48 -18.96 -29.67
C LYS A 431 25.30 -19.49 -30.51
N LEU A 432 25.07 -20.81 -30.47
CA LEU A 432 23.96 -21.44 -31.22
C LEU A 432 22.62 -20.82 -30.86
N LEU A 433 22.35 -20.55 -29.59
CA LEU A 433 21.11 -19.92 -29.14
C LEU A 433 20.98 -18.49 -29.69
N ARG A 434 22.06 -17.68 -29.66
CA ARG A 434 22.05 -16.34 -30.26
C ARG A 434 21.81 -16.38 -31.75
N ASP A 435 22.50 -17.27 -32.48
CA ASP A 435 22.32 -17.45 -33.92
C ASP A 435 20.88 -17.87 -34.27
N SER A 436 20.26 -18.70 -33.42
CA SER A 436 18.84 -19.07 -33.59
C SER A 436 17.89 -17.90 -33.33
N LEU A 437 18.16 -17.10 -32.30
CA LEU A 437 17.34 -15.92 -31.97
C LEU A 437 17.44 -14.82 -33.02
N SER A 438 18.59 -14.67 -33.68
CA SER A 438 18.80 -13.64 -34.73
C SER A 438 17.97 -13.88 -35.99
N GLN A 439 17.38 -15.05 -36.16
CA GLN A 439 16.48 -15.36 -37.28
C GLN A 439 15.07 -14.74 -37.14
N TYR A 440 14.75 -14.21 -35.98
CA TYR A 440 13.44 -13.61 -35.70
C TYR A 440 13.49 -12.08 -35.81
N LYS A 441 12.38 -11.45 -36.15
CA LYS A 441 12.27 -9.98 -36.22
C LYS A 441 12.23 -9.31 -34.86
N ARG A 442 11.87 -10.06 -33.82
CA ARG A 442 11.75 -9.56 -32.45
C ARG A 442 11.92 -10.66 -31.41
N ILE A 443 12.50 -10.31 -30.29
CA ILE A 443 12.71 -11.22 -29.17
C ILE A 443 11.99 -10.66 -27.93
N LEU A 444 11.11 -11.46 -27.33
CA LEU A 444 10.51 -11.20 -26.03
C LEU A 444 11.32 -11.97 -24.97
N VAL A 445 12.06 -11.25 -24.14
CA VAL A 445 12.86 -11.85 -23.06
C VAL A 445 12.01 -11.87 -21.78
N CYS A 446 11.45 -13.03 -21.46
CA CYS A 446 10.60 -13.23 -20.30
C CYS A 446 11.46 -13.70 -19.11
N VAL A 447 11.53 -12.91 -18.04
CA VAL A 447 12.36 -13.18 -16.87
C VAL A 447 11.48 -13.40 -15.65
N THR A 448 11.41 -14.66 -15.18
CA THR A 448 10.73 -15.05 -13.93
C THR A 448 11.74 -15.47 -12.86
N GLU A 449 12.98 -15.81 -13.23
CA GLU A 449 14.05 -16.23 -12.32
C GLU A 449 14.64 -15.03 -11.54
N HIS A 450 14.65 -15.12 -10.21
CA HIS A 450 15.19 -14.07 -9.34
C HIS A 450 16.71 -14.05 -9.23
N ARG A 451 17.38 -15.20 -9.41
CA ARG A 451 18.85 -15.34 -9.35
C ARG A 451 19.42 -15.40 -10.75
N LEU A 452 19.80 -14.25 -11.29
CA LEU A 452 20.24 -14.13 -12.68
C LEU A 452 21.76 -14.32 -12.89
N ALA A 453 22.54 -14.49 -11.84
CA ALA A 453 23.97 -14.70 -11.93
C ALA A 453 24.39 -15.86 -12.87
N PRO A 454 23.73 -17.05 -12.87
CA PRO A 454 24.07 -18.15 -13.77
C PRO A 454 23.80 -17.85 -15.26
N TYR A 455 23.03 -16.82 -15.57
CA TYR A 455 22.67 -16.42 -16.93
C TYR A 455 23.52 -15.24 -17.46
N GLN A 456 24.30 -14.59 -16.58
CA GLN A 456 25.12 -13.43 -16.95
C GLN A 456 26.05 -13.68 -18.14
N PRO A 457 26.72 -14.84 -18.30
CA PRO A 457 27.58 -15.07 -19.46
C PRO A 457 26.84 -14.98 -20.80
N PHE A 458 25.60 -15.45 -20.86
CA PHE A 458 24.76 -15.30 -22.05
C PHE A 458 24.43 -13.82 -22.31
N PHE A 459 23.94 -13.10 -21.29
CA PHE A 459 23.56 -11.71 -21.42
C PHE A 459 24.73 -10.75 -21.67
N ALA A 460 25.94 -11.11 -21.27
CA ALA A 460 27.15 -10.36 -21.59
C ALA A 460 27.51 -10.41 -23.07
N GLU A 461 27.18 -11.52 -23.72
CA GLU A 461 27.45 -11.78 -25.15
C GLU A 461 26.22 -11.49 -26.05
N PHE A 462 25.04 -11.33 -25.44
CA PHE A 462 23.78 -11.10 -26.17
C PHE A 462 23.75 -9.66 -26.69
N THR A 463 24.15 -9.50 -27.95
CA THR A 463 24.00 -8.26 -28.71
C THR A 463 22.56 -8.17 -29.22
N HIS A 464 21.98 -6.96 -29.14
CA HIS A 464 20.60 -6.76 -29.63
C HIS A 464 20.62 -6.42 -31.11
N ASP A 465 21.13 -7.35 -31.94
CA ASP A 465 21.10 -7.23 -33.40
C ASP A 465 19.67 -7.29 -33.94
N VAL A 466 18.76 -7.84 -33.12
CA VAL A 466 17.31 -7.88 -33.33
C VAL A 466 16.63 -7.15 -32.17
N PRO A 467 15.59 -6.33 -32.41
CA PRO A 467 14.86 -5.64 -31.37
C PRO A 467 14.39 -6.56 -30.24
N ALA A 468 14.79 -6.25 -29.01
CA ALA A 468 14.47 -7.04 -27.82
C ALA A 468 13.61 -6.28 -26.82
N VAL A 469 12.53 -6.93 -26.40
CA VAL A 469 11.60 -6.46 -25.36
C VAL A 469 11.78 -7.30 -24.11
N TYR A 470 12.20 -6.68 -23.01
CA TYR A 470 12.36 -7.35 -21.72
C TYR A 470 11.08 -7.25 -20.90
N LEU A 471 10.56 -8.39 -20.49
CA LEU A 471 9.39 -8.55 -19.64
C LEU A 471 9.86 -9.12 -18.30
N LEU A 472 9.93 -8.24 -17.30
CA LEU A 472 10.57 -8.53 -16.02
C LEU A 472 9.49 -8.84 -14.97
N PHE A 473 9.14 -10.11 -14.81
CA PHE A 473 8.20 -10.62 -13.80
C PHE A 473 8.88 -10.82 -12.43
N ILE A 474 9.84 -9.98 -12.13
CA ILE A 474 10.72 -10.02 -10.95
C ILE A 474 10.78 -8.63 -10.28
N PRO A 475 11.19 -8.53 -9.00
CA PRO A 475 11.46 -7.25 -8.38
C PRO A 475 12.52 -6.45 -9.14
N GLY A 476 12.30 -5.14 -9.30
CA GLY A 476 13.13 -4.27 -10.15
C GLY A 476 14.64 -4.34 -9.88
N LYS A 477 15.06 -4.44 -8.61
CA LYS A 477 16.50 -4.55 -8.25
C LYS A 477 17.19 -5.78 -8.87
N GLN A 478 16.46 -6.84 -9.18
CA GLN A 478 17.06 -8.07 -9.74
C GLN A 478 17.59 -7.85 -11.17
N MET A 479 17.02 -6.91 -11.94
CA MET A 479 17.51 -6.61 -13.29
C MET A 479 18.95 -6.08 -13.31
N LEU A 480 19.47 -5.58 -12.19
CA LEU A 480 20.85 -5.11 -12.08
C LEU A 480 21.86 -6.24 -12.34
N GLN A 481 21.48 -7.50 -12.13
CA GLN A 481 22.33 -8.66 -12.43
C GLN A 481 22.55 -8.84 -13.94
N ILE A 482 21.65 -8.32 -14.79
CA ILE A 482 21.72 -8.33 -16.26
C ILE A 482 21.68 -6.91 -16.82
N ARG A 483 22.19 -5.95 -16.07
CA ARG A 483 22.11 -4.52 -16.34
C ARG A 483 22.51 -4.15 -17.76
N ARG A 484 23.62 -4.72 -18.27
CA ARG A 484 24.14 -4.39 -19.60
C ARG A 484 23.12 -4.72 -20.69
N ALA A 485 22.50 -5.89 -20.63
CA ALA A 485 21.49 -6.31 -21.57
C ALA A 485 20.22 -5.44 -21.49
N VAL A 486 19.75 -5.17 -20.26
CA VAL A 486 18.59 -4.28 -20.04
C VAL A 486 18.87 -2.86 -20.54
N SER A 487 20.10 -2.36 -20.40
CA SER A 487 20.49 -1.02 -20.91
C SER A 487 20.42 -0.92 -22.43
N ALA A 488 20.67 -2.02 -23.13
CA ALA A 488 20.66 -2.09 -24.59
C ALA A 488 19.26 -2.35 -25.19
N ALA A 489 18.30 -2.81 -24.37
CA ALA A 489 16.95 -3.21 -24.79
C ALA A 489 16.17 -2.07 -25.48
N ASP A 490 15.33 -2.41 -26.45
CA ASP A 490 14.43 -1.48 -27.15
C ASP A 490 13.23 -1.12 -26.28
N ALA A 491 12.67 -2.10 -25.58
CA ALA A 491 11.64 -1.87 -24.57
C ALA A 491 11.89 -2.69 -23.31
N VAL A 492 11.48 -2.15 -22.16
CA VAL A 492 11.58 -2.78 -20.85
C VAL A 492 10.28 -2.58 -20.10
N VAL A 493 9.62 -3.67 -19.80
CA VAL A 493 8.38 -3.70 -18.99
C VAL A 493 8.70 -4.38 -17.66
N LEU A 494 8.57 -3.65 -16.58
CA LEU A 494 8.70 -4.15 -15.22
C LEU A 494 7.31 -4.49 -14.68
N ALA A 495 7.05 -5.79 -14.55
CA ALA A 495 5.77 -6.32 -14.08
C ALA A 495 5.76 -6.63 -12.56
N HIS A 496 6.91 -6.57 -11.89
CA HIS A 496 7.13 -6.76 -10.46
C HIS A 496 6.82 -8.17 -9.90
N SER A 497 5.97 -8.95 -10.57
CA SER A 497 5.47 -10.25 -10.10
C SER A 497 5.21 -11.20 -11.26
N SER A 498 5.35 -12.52 -11.02
CA SER A 498 5.07 -13.58 -11.98
C SER A 498 3.68 -14.21 -11.81
N ILE A 499 2.76 -13.61 -11.06
CA ILE A 499 1.39 -14.12 -10.93
C ILE A 499 0.66 -14.10 -12.28
N ASP A 500 -0.23 -15.06 -12.50
CA ASP A 500 -0.91 -15.29 -13.76
C ASP A 500 -1.56 -14.04 -14.36
N ASP A 501 -2.33 -13.32 -13.54
CA ASP A 501 -3.04 -12.10 -13.96
C ASP A 501 -2.11 -10.97 -14.44
N VAL A 502 -0.92 -10.85 -13.83
CA VAL A 502 0.10 -9.88 -14.25
C VAL A 502 0.70 -10.27 -15.58
N GLN A 503 0.97 -11.54 -15.78
CA GLN A 503 1.51 -12.08 -17.03
C GLN A 503 0.51 -11.88 -18.18
N CYS A 504 -0.77 -12.22 -17.98
CA CYS A 504 -1.83 -11.98 -18.96
C CYS A 504 -1.98 -10.47 -19.27
N ARG A 505 -1.99 -9.61 -18.24
CA ARG A 505 -2.06 -8.15 -18.44
C ARG A 505 -0.86 -7.64 -19.22
N THR A 506 0.35 -8.14 -18.94
CA THR A 506 1.56 -7.75 -19.68
C THR A 506 1.46 -8.08 -21.16
N ALA A 507 0.94 -9.26 -21.53
CA ALA A 507 0.71 -9.61 -22.92
C ALA A 507 -0.30 -8.64 -23.59
N LYS A 508 -1.38 -8.27 -22.91
CA LYS A 508 -2.34 -7.27 -23.38
C LYS A 508 -1.71 -5.89 -23.60
N ILE A 509 -0.85 -5.45 -22.68
CA ILE A 509 -0.09 -4.19 -22.84
C ILE A 509 0.81 -4.23 -24.07
N LEU A 510 1.48 -5.37 -24.35
CA LEU A 510 2.33 -5.51 -25.51
C LEU A 510 1.60 -5.26 -26.82
N TYR A 511 0.32 -5.64 -26.92
CA TYR A 511 -0.50 -5.48 -28.14
C TYR A 511 -1.43 -4.26 -28.09
N GLY A 512 -1.39 -3.46 -27.03
CA GLY A 512 -2.21 -2.28 -26.89
C GLY A 512 -3.68 -2.56 -26.56
N ASP A 513 -3.96 -3.69 -25.91
CA ASP A 513 -5.31 -4.05 -25.43
C ASP A 513 -5.48 -3.72 -23.94
N ALA A 514 -4.43 -3.18 -23.32
CA ALA A 514 -4.49 -2.74 -21.95
C ALA A 514 -3.59 -1.51 -21.73
N THR A 515 -3.99 -0.67 -20.79
CA THR A 515 -3.18 0.47 -20.33
C THR A 515 -2.01 0.02 -19.48
N ALA A 516 -0.91 0.78 -19.54
CA ALA A 516 0.14 0.80 -18.54
C ALA A 516 0.54 2.26 -18.30
N ASP A 517 0.42 2.73 -17.08
CA ASP A 517 0.77 4.10 -16.66
C ASP A 517 1.62 4.13 -15.40
N GLY A 518 1.97 2.96 -14.86
CA GLY A 518 2.81 2.82 -13.69
C GLY A 518 4.12 3.60 -13.81
N ARG A 519 4.59 4.14 -12.68
CA ARG A 519 5.86 4.88 -12.58
C ARG A 519 6.68 4.35 -11.43
N LEU A 520 7.99 4.24 -11.64
CA LEU A 520 8.89 3.76 -10.58
C LEU A 520 8.76 4.61 -9.32
N SER A 521 8.47 3.95 -8.23
CA SER A 521 8.43 4.55 -6.89
C SER A 521 9.82 4.80 -6.31
N ALA A 522 10.82 4.04 -6.74
CA ALA A 522 12.22 4.19 -6.34
C ALA A 522 13.17 3.90 -7.49
N SER A 523 14.31 4.58 -7.51
CA SER A 523 15.34 4.42 -8.53
C SER A 523 15.95 3.01 -8.51
N ILE A 524 16.21 2.47 -9.70
CA ILE A 524 16.94 1.21 -9.89
C ILE A 524 18.38 1.56 -10.23
N SER A 525 19.16 1.91 -9.20
CA SER A 525 20.52 2.44 -9.37
C SER A 525 20.49 3.66 -10.33
N ASN A 526 21.53 3.82 -11.15
CA ASN A 526 21.56 4.83 -12.22
C ASN A 526 20.99 4.32 -13.55
N LEU A 527 20.29 3.18 -13.55
CA LEU A 527 19.69 2.60 -14.77
C LEU A 527 18.33 3.25 -15.09
N PHE A 528 17.48 3.38 -14.07
CA PHE A 528 16.18 4.05 -14.17
C PHE A 528 15.93 4.86 -12.90
N ALA A 529 15.66 6.14 -13.07
CA ALA A 529 15.34 7.03 -11.94
C ALA A 529 13.89 6.83 -11.45
N THR A 530 13.62 7.23 -10.21
CA THR A 530 12.23 7.32 -9.69
C THR A 530 11.38 8.18 -10.62
N GLY A 531 10.09 7.86 -10.73
CA GLY A 531 9.16 8.52 -11.66
C GLY A 531 9.30 8.05 -13.12
N THR A 532 10.32 7.24 -13.47
CA THR A 532 10.41 6.65 -14.82
C THR A 532 9.19 5.77 -15.08
N GLY A 533 8.56 5.99 -16.24
CA GLY A 533 7.44 5.21 -16.76
C GLY A 533 6.94 5.86 -18.04
N GLN A 534 6.56 5.06 -19.02
CA GLN A 534 5.94 5.53 -20.26
C GLN A 534 4.52 5.01 -20.32
N VAL A 535 3.59 5.86 -20.74
CA VAL A 535 2.18 5.50 -20.83
C VAL A 535 1.96 4.71 -22.12
N ILE A 536 1.37 3.53 -21.98
CA ILE A 536 0.78 2.80 -23.10
C ILE A 536 -0.73 2.97 -23.02
N THR A 537 -1.32 3.55 -24.03
CA THR A 537 -2.77 3.66 -24.18
C THR A 537 -3.28 2.56 -25.09
N PRO A 538 -4.47 2.00 -24.84
CA PRO A 538 -5.06 1.01 -25.74
C PRO A 538 -5.22 1.55 -27.16
N LYS A 539 -4.94 0.72 -28.16
CA LYS A 539 -5.17 1.05 -29.59
C LYS A 539 -6.64 1.26 -29.90
N THR A 540 -7.50 0.56 -29.18
CA THR A 540 -8.96 0.69 -29.25
C THR A 540 -9.48 1.03 -27.86
N PRO A 541 -10.50 1.90 -27.71
CA PRO A 541 -11.17 2.07 -26.43
C PRO A 541 -11.56 0.71 -25.87
N LEU A 542 -11.29 0.47 -24.59
CA LEU A 542 -11.64 -0.79 -23.93
C LEU A 542 -13.17 -0.92 -23.93
N HIS A 543 -13.72 -1.69 -24.85
CA HIS A 543 -15.13 -2.07 -24.83
C HIS A 543 -15.30 -3.24 -23.87
N PHE A 544 -15.89 -2.97 -22.73
CA PHE A 544 -16.32 -4.01 -21.81
C PHE A 544 -17.66 -4.58 -22.32
N VAL A 545 -17.75 -5.89 -22.42
CA VAL A 545 -19.02 -6.56 -22.73
C VAL A 545 -19.83 -6.62 -21.43
N PRO A 546 -20.93 -5.85 -21.30
CA PRO A 546 -21.67 -5.73 -20.04
C PRO A 546 -22.08 -7.07 -19.44
N ASP A 547 -22.46 -8.03 -20.30
CA ASP A 547 -22.93 -9.35 -19.88
C ASP A 547 -21.84 -10.17 -19.15
N GLU A 548 -20.57 -10.01 -19.50
CA GLU A 548 -19.43 -10.64 -18.81
C GLU A 548 -19.24 -10.13 -17.37
N TYR A 549 -19.81 -8.95 -17.08
CA TYR A 549 -19.80 -8.31 -15.76
C TYR A 549 -21.14 -8.36 -15.04
N GLY A 550 -22.04 -9.25 -15.52
CA GLY A 550 -23.37 -9.44 -14.93
C GLY A 550 -24.32 -8.25 -15.13
N VAL A 551 -24.09 -7.46 -16.17
CA VAL A 551 -24.97 -6.37 -16.61
C VAL A 551 -25.66 -6.83 -17.90
N ASN A 552 -26.97 -6.99 -17.86
CA ASN A 552 -27.72 -7.42 -19.04
C ASN A 552 -27.72 -6.31 -20.12
N SER A 553 -26.95 -6.50 -21.18
CA SER A 553 -26.78 -5.53 -22.27
C SER A 553 -28.11 -5.14 -22.96
N ARG A 554 -29.08 -6.06 -23.00
CA ARG A 554 -30.41 -5.77 -23.56
C ARG A 554 -31.20 -4.74 -22.74
N LEU A 555 -30.97 -4.68 -21.42
CA LEU A 555 -31.61 -3.67 -20.58
C LEU A 555 -31.00 -2.28 -20.78
N LEU A 556 -29.75 -2.20 -21.23
CA LEU A 556 -29.09 -0.92 -21.52
C LEU A 556 -29.72 -0.22 -22.73
N THR A 557 -30.32 -0.95 -23.67
CA THR A 557 -31.02 -0.35 -24.83
C THR A 557 -32.24 0.47 -24.40
N ARG A 558 -32.87 0.15 -23.26
CA ARG A 558 -34.00 0.91 -22.73
C ARG A 558 -33.58 2.33 -22.28
N ILE A 559 -32.32 2.52 -21.93
CA ILE A 559 -31.76 3.83 -21.62
C ILE A 559 -31.74 4.71 -22.86
N ASP A 560 -31.42 4.13 -24.03
CA ASP A 560 -31.46 4.83 -25.33
C ASP A 560 -32.87 5.36 -25.62
N GLU A 561 -33.88 4.56 -25.33
CA GLU A 561 -35.30 4.92 -25.55
C GLU A 561 -35.72 6.07 -24.63
N ILE A 562 -35.41 5.96 -23.33
CA ILE A 562 -35.74 7.00 -22.33
C ILE A 562 -35.05 8.32 -22.67
N ALA A 563 -33.74 8.27 -23.05
CA ALA A 563 -33.00 9.48 -23.40
C ALA A 563 -33.58 10.18 -24.63
N LYS A 564 -33.94 9.41 -25.66
CA LYS A 564 -34.55 9.93 -26.89
C LYS A 564 -35.97 10.49 -26.63
N GLU A 565 -36.75 9.82 -25.79
CA GLU A 565 -38.10 10.26 -25.43
C GLU A 565 -38.06 11.59 -24.66
N GLY A 566 -37.13 11.72 -23.65
CA GLY A 566 -36.96 12.99 -22.93
C GLY A 566 -36.58 14.16 -23.84
N ILE A 567 -35.74 13.95 -24.86
CA ILE A 567 -35.43 14.96 -25.87
C ILE A 567 -36.65 15.28 -26.71
N LYS A 568 -37.40 14.27 -27.14
CA LYS A 568 -38.61 14.42 -27.94
C LYS A 568 -39.73 15.17 -27.20
N GLU A 569 -39.87 14.92 -25.92
CA GLU A 569 -40.84 15.59 -25.05
C GLU A 569 -40.42 16.98 -24.60
N GLY A 570 -39.22 17.41 -24.95
CA GLY A 570 -38.71 18.74 -24.61
C GLY A 570 -38.23 18.87 -23.16
N ALA A 571 -37.84 17.76 -22.52
CA ALA A 571 -37.31 17.79 -21.15
C ALA A 571 -35.87 18.35 -21.11
N TYR A 572 -35.05 18.02 -22.10
CA TYR A 572 -33.67 18.51 -22.26
C TYR A 572 -33.26 18.43 -23.75
N PRO A 573 -32.35 19.33 -24.20
CA PRO A 573 -31.93 19.34 -25.60
C PRO A 573 -30.98 18.20 -25.97
N GLY A 574 -30.21 17.71 -24.99
CA GLY A 574 -29.28 16.60 -25.14
C GLY A 574 -28.74 16.13 -23.80
N CYS A 575 -28.10 14.99 -23.78
CA CYS A 575 -27.46 14.44 -22.58
C CYS A 575 -26.33 13.47 -22.95
N GLN A 576 -25.40 13.27 -22.02
CA GLN A 576 -24.48 12.13 -22.01
C GLN A 576 -24.82 11.23 -20.83
N ILE A 577 -24.87 9.93 -21.06
CA ILE A 577 -25.14 8.92 -20.02
C ILE A 577 -23.97 7.95 -19.97
N VAL A 578 -23.32 7.89 -18.82
CA VAL A 578 -22.21 6.96 -18.56
C VAL A 578 -22.62 6.04 -17.40
N ILE A 579 -22.47 4.74 -17.60
CA ILE A 579 -22.68 3.74 -16.55
C ILE A 579 -21.38 3.01 -16.31
N LEU A 580 -20.89 3.08 -15.08
CA LEU A 580 -19.69 2.40 -14.62
C LEU A 580 -20.09 1.27 -13.66
N LYS A 581 -19.45 0.12 -13.81
CA LYS A 581 -19.51 -0.97 -12.84
C LYS A 581 -18.08 -1.42 -12.52
N ASP A 582 -17.72 -1.40 -11.24
CA ASP A 582 -16.38 -1.76 -10.77
C ASP A 582 -15.26 -0.99 -11.50
N GLY A 583 -15.50 0.32 -11.74
CA GLY A 583 -14.58 1.20 -12.46
C GLY A 583 -14.48 0.97 -13.97
N LYS A 584 -15.34 0.12 -14.55
CA LYS A 584 -15.38 -0.20 -15.99
C LYS A 584 -16.58 0.43 -16.65
N GLU A 585 -16.35 1.02 -17.81
CA GLU A 585 -17.39 1.63 -18.60
C GLU A 585 -18.24 0.55 -19.28
N MET A 586 -19.47 0.37 -18.80
CA MET A 586 -20.46 -0.57 -19.34
C MET A 586 -21.35 0.06 -20.40
N TYR A 587 -21.49 1.36 -20.36
CA TYR A 587 -22.35 2.11 -21.26
C TYR A 587 -21.87 3.57 -21.29
N ASN A 588 -21.72 4.13 -22.49
CA ASN A 588 -21.37 5.53 -22.70
C ASN A 588 -21.99 5.97 -24.04
N LYS A 589 -23.03 6.76 -23.95
CA LYS A 589 -23.70 7.31 -25.14
C LYS A 589 -24.11 8.74 -24.94
N VAL A 590 -24.12 9.45 -26.05
CA VAL A 590 -24.55 10.84 -26.16
C VAL A 590 -25.80 10.95 -27.02
N PHE A 591 -26.69 11.86 -26.68
CA PHE A 591 -27.97 12.06 -27.35
C PHE A 591 -28.24 13.55 -27.50
N GLY A 592 -28.81 13.94 -28.66
CA GLY A 592 -29.27 15.30 -28.91
C GLY A 592 -28.17 16.34 -29.14
N THR A 593 -28.43 17.56 -28.73
CA THR A 593 -27.61 18.75 -28.96
C THR A 593 -27.45 19.58 -27.70
N HIS A 594 -26.45 20.47 -27.64
CA HIS A 594 -26.20 21.35 -26.48
C HIS A 594 -27.33 22.34 -26.22
N THR A 595 -28.02 22.76 -27.27
CA THR A 595 -29.11 23.76 -27.20
C THR A 595 -30.30 23.31 -28.02
N TRP A 596 -31.47 23.80 -27.69
CA TRP A 596 -32.68 23.58 -28.51
C TRP A 596 -32.50 24.18 -29.91
N PRO A 597 -33.01 23.53 -30.97
CA PRO A 597 -33.05 24.12 -32.31
C PRO A 597 -33.81 25.46 -32.24
N GLY A 598 -33.16 26.55 -32.67
CA GLY A 598 -33.76 27.89 -32.66
C GLY A 598 -33.58 28.73 -31.39
N ALA A 599 -32.93 28.19 -30.33
CA ALA A 599 -32.60 28.99 -29.17
C ALA A 599 -31.47 29.99 -29.50
N SER A 600 -31.68 31.29 -29.21
CA SER A 600 -30.62 32.29 -29.32
C SER A 600 -29.55 32.03 -28.27
N ALA A 601 -28.29 31.98 -28.68
CA ALA A 601 -27.16 31.78 -27.80
C ALA A 601 -27.09 32.87 -26.73
N ASN A 602 -27.33 32.50 -25.47
CA ASN A 602 -27.05 33.37 -24.34
C ASN A 602 -25.52 33.49 -24.18
N ARG A 603 -25.05 34.70 -23.91
CA ARG A 603 -23.67 35.25 -23.99
C ARG A 603 -22.59 34.57 -23.12
N LEU A 604 -22.51 33.26 -23.02
CA LEU A 604 -21.46 32.58 -22.23
C LEU A 604 -20.48 31.69 -23.00
N SER A 605 -20.61 31.60 -24.32
CA SER A 605 -19.55 31.01 -25.16
C SER A 605 -19.26 31.87 -26.38
N ALA A 606 -18.14 32.58 -26.38
CA ALA A 606 -17.70 33.50 -27.42
C ALA A 606 -17.21 32.86 -28.74
N SER A 607 -17.58 31.60 -29.02
CA SER A 607 -17.09 30.84 -30.18
C SER A 607 -18.14 30.11 -31.01
N VAL A 608 -19.44 30.29 -30.73
CA VAL A 608 -20.49 29.60 -31.50
C VAL A 608 -21.25 30.61 -32.37
N THR A 609 -21.33 30.34 -33.67
CA THR A 609 -22.12 31.11 -34.62
C THR A 609 -23.59 31.11 -34.19
N PRO A 610 -24.29 32.26 -34.09
CA PRO A 610 -25.68 32.29 -33.71
C PRO A 610 -26.55 31.44 -34.65
N GLY A 611 -27.30 30.48 -34.08
CA GLY A 611 -28.19 29.59 -34.82
C GLY A 611 -27.69 28.19 -35.15
N ALA A 612 -26.41 27.85 -34.84
CA ALA A 612 -25.88 26.50 -35.00
C ALA A 612 -26.15 25.66 -33.74
N THR A 613 -26.83 24.52 -33.89
CA THR A 613 -26.96 23.49 -32.85
C THR A 613 -25.78 22.54 -32.96
N LEU A 614 -24.95 22.45 -31.89
CA LEU A 614 -23.88 21.47 -31.81
C LEU A 614 -24.38 20.16 -31.22
N PRO A 615 -24.03 18.99 -31.81
CA PRO A 615 -24.34 17.70 -31.19
C PRO A 615 -23.56 17.53 -29.89
N VAL A 616 -24.13 16.82 -28.94
CA VAL A 616 -23.43 16.40 -27.72
C VAL A 616 -22.31 15.43 -28.08
N SER A 617 -21.12 15.63 -27.50
CA SER A 617 -19.93 14.80 -27.72
C SER A 617 -19.57 14.03 -26.44
N PRO A 618 -18.96 12.83 -26.54
CA PRO A 618 -18.48 12.08 -25.36
C PRO A 618 -17.41 12.83 -24.55
N THR A 619 -16.81 13.87 -25.09
CA THR A 619 -15.77 14.67 -24.43
C THR A 619 -16.28 15.96 -23.78
N ASP A 620 -17.60 16.22 -23.89
CA ASP A 620 -18.20 17.41 -23.30
C ASP A 620 -18.29 17.26 -21.76
N VAL A 621 -17.89 18.30 -21.05
CA VAL A 621 -18.01 18.38 -19.60
C VAL A 621 -19.13 19.38 -19.29
N TYR A 622 -20.14 18.95 -18.53
CA TYR A 622 -21.27 19.78 -18.10
C TYR A 622 -21.08 20.24 -16.65
#